data_3c6ad310166c845e4faad1e16888513b
#
_entry.id   3c6ad310166c845e4faad1e16888513b
#
_cell.length_a   1.000
_cell.length_b   1.000
_cell.length_c   1.000
_cell.angle_alpha   90.00
_cell.angle_beta   90.00
_cell.angle_gamma   90.00
#
_symmetry.space_group_name_H-M   'P 1'
#
loop_
_entity.id
_entity.type
_entity.pdbx_description
1 polymer ?
#
loop_
_entity_poly.entity_id
_entity_poly.type
_entity_poly.pdbx_seq_one_letter_code
_entity_poly.pdbx_strand_id
1 'polypeptide(L)'
;LLASEARLGSLVAIARGDVPAKHWLSLVRPYGSVGRRPVLLSWSGTMFEYLMPLLLQKSFENSLLDEACREAVFRQIEYGRRQGVPWGVSESAYSDLDANKVYQYQAFGVPGMGLKRGLGDDLVVAPYASMLALSIAPAEVVANLKRLSRLGLSGAYGFYEAIDFTRQRRREGERGVVVEAYMAHHQAMGFLAIDNWIHDGVMQRRFHRDPRVRSSEPLLYERVPVSPPLYQGPERDHAPSRVAPEEIAPSSSTFDTPHTTTPKTQLLSNGRYALMMTNAGGGYSRWGDFVITRWRADSTCDRWGTFCYFRDLESERVWSNAYQPVGGSMDNYAVSFTVDRAEIRRSDEGIETESAIIVAPEDDVEIRHITLINRTDRRRELELTSYIELALAPHNADRQHP
;
A
#
# COMPACT_ATOMS: atom_id res chain seq x y z
N LEU A 1 5.88 -1.99 12.45
CA LEU A 1 5.08 -2.88 13.28
C LEU A 1 5.94 -4.02 13.82
N LEU A 2 5.64 -4.51 15.05
CA LEU A 2 6.33 -5.67 15.60
C LEU A 2 5.91 -6.97 14.88
N ALA A 3 4.66 -7.13 14.53
CA ALA A 3 4.16 -8.23 13.72
C ALA A 3 4.42 -7.95 12.22
N SER A 4 5.67 -7.80 11.85
CA SER A 4 6.12 -7.61 10.47
C SER A 4 7.42 -8.40 10.26
N GLU A 5 7.68 -8.81 9.04
CA GLU A 5 8.95 -9.44 8.63
C GLU A 5 10.14 -8.49 8.88
N ALA A 6 9.91 -7.17 8.79
CA ALA A 6 10.93 -6.15 9.05
C ALA A 6 11.52 -6.19 10.48
N ARG A 7 10.84 -6.87 11.45
CA ARG A 7 11.39 -7.06 12.79
C ARG A 7 12.71 -7.83 12.79
N LEU A 8 12.93 -8.72 11.81
CA LEU A 8 14.19 -9.44 11.67
C LEU A 8 15.33 -8.48 11.34
N GLY A 9 15.10 -7.53 10.41
CA GLY A 9 16.05 -6.45 10.10
C GLY A 9 16.37 -5.58 11.31
N SER A 10 15.33 -5.21 12.09
CA SER A 10 15.50 -4.46 13.35
C SER A 10 16.35 -5.23 14.36
N LEU A 11 16.12 -6.53 14.53
CA LEU A 11 16.89 -7.36 15.43
C LEU A 11 18.38 -7.44 15.00
N VAL A 12 18.64 -7.60 13.69
CA VAL A 12 20.00 -7.62 13.13
C VAL A 12 20.71 -6.28 13.34
N ALA A 13 20.03 -5.16 13.06
CA ALA A 13 20.60 -3.82 13.25
C ALA A 13 20.94 -3.54 14.73
N ILE A 14 20.08 -3.98 15.65
CA ILE A 14 20.36 -3.88 17.10
C ILE A 14 21.55 -4.78 17.48
N ALA A 15 21.56 -6.01 17.02
CA ALA A 15 22.66 -6.96 17.31
C ALA A 15 24.00 -6.45 16.81
N ARG A 16 24.03 -5.75 15.67
CA ARG A 16 25.24 -5.11 15.13
C ARG A 16 25.63 -3.82 15.84
N GLY A 17 24.73 -3.22 16.63
CA GLY A 17 24.94 -1.91 17.26
C GLY A 17 24.68 -0.74 16.31
N ASP A 18 24.09 -0.98 15.13
CA ASP A 18 23.76 0.08 14.15
C ASP A 18 22.64 0.99 14.68
N VAL A 19 21.75 0.43 15.52
CA VAL A 19 20.69 1.16 16.24
C VAL A 19 20.60 0.70 17.70
N PRO A 20 20.17 1.55 18.63
CA PRO A 20 20.07 1.18 20.06
C PRO A 20 18.91 0.22 20.31
N ALA A 21 19.00 -0.61 21.37
CA ALA A 21 17.95 -1.57 21.74
C ALA A 21 16.55 -0.94 21.94
N LYS A 22 16.48 0.34 22.33
CA LYS A 22 15.22 1.09 22.42
C LYS A 22 14.44 1.16 21.10
N HIS A 23 15.11 0.98 19.93
CA HIS A 23 14.44 0.89 18.63
C HIS A 23 13.40 -0.22 18.60
N TRP A 24 13.65 -1.36 19.27
CA TRP A 24 12.67 -2.46 19.38
C TRP A 24 11.38 -2.03 20.06
N LEU A 25 11.49 -1.18 21.08
CA LEU A 25 10.33 -0.67 21.81
C LEU A 25 9.52 0.35 20.99
N SER A 26 10.13 0.94 19.97
CA SER A 26 9.46 1.86 19.03
C SER A 26 8.64 1.13 17.95
N LEU A 27 8.83 -0.20 17.78
CA LEU A 27 7.97 -0.99 16.89
C LEU A 27 6.55 -1.04 17.45
N VAL A 28 5.59 -0.53 16.70
CA VAL A 28 4.19 -0.42 17.15
C VAL A 28 3.57 -1.81 17.32
N ARG A 29 2.76 -1.98 18.36
CA ARG A 29 2.06 -3.21 18.75
C ARG A 29 0.55 -3.02 18.73
N PRO A 30 -0.08 -2.87 17.55
CA PRO A 30 -1.52 -2.74 17.47
C PRO A 30 -2.19 -4.10 17.78
N TYR A 31 -3.19 -4.10 18.64
CA TYR A 31 -3.97 -5.28 18.94
C TYR A 31 -5.37 -5.13 18.34
N GLY A 32 -5.79 -6.11 17.56
CA GLY A 32 -7.17 -6.27 17.13
C GLY A 32 -7.91 -7.26 18.03
N SER A 33 -9.22 -7.35 17.82
CA SER A 33 -10.06 -8.38 18.43
C SER A 33 -10.66 -9.24 17.33
N VAL A 34 -10.32 -10.53 17.32
CA VAL A 34 -11.03 -11.51 16.50
C VAL A 34 -11.71 -12.51 17.45
N GLY A 35 -13.03 -12.36 17.58
CA GLY A 35 -13.79 -13.02 18.65
C GLY A 35 -13.48 -12.37 20.00
N ARG A 36 -13.11 -13.19 21.01
CA ARG A 36 -12.81 -12.72 22.38
C ARG A 36 -11.31 -12.61 22.69
N ARG A 37 -10.43 -12.94 21.75
CA ARG A 37 -8.98 -12.93 21.99
C ARG A 37 -8.32 -11.73 21.33
N PRO A 38 -7.45 -10.98 22.02
CA PRO A 38 -6.62 -9.98 21.41
C PRO A 38 -5.59 -10.64 20.50
N VAL A 39 -5.39 -10.06 19.33
CA VAL A 39 -4.42 -10.51 18.32
C VAL A 39 -3.52 -9.37 17.96
N LEU A 40 -2.21 -9.59 17.95
CA LEU A 40 -1.25 -8.60 17.46
C LEU A 40 -1.40 -8.47 15.95
N LEU A 41 -1.70 -7.25 15.46
CA LEU A 41 -1.96 -7.00 14.05
C LEU A 41 -0.66 -6.69 13.28
N SER A 42 -0.56 -7.20 12.05
CA SER A 42 0.42 -6.78 11.06
C SER A 42 -0.17 -5.71 10.14
N TRP A 43 0.53 -5.34 9.08
CA TRP A 43 -0.02 -4.39 8.10
C TRP A 43 -1.04 -5.05 7.18
N SER A 44 -0.66 -6.15 6.54
CA SER A 44 -1.49 -6.84 5.56
C SER A 44 -2.13 -8.14 6.07
N GLY A 45 -1.78 -8.63 7.26
CA GLY A 45 -2.31 -9.90 7.79
C GLY A 45 -1.82 -11.14 7.05
N THR A 46 -0.63 -11.07 6.43
CA THR A 46 -0.04 -12.15 5.62
C THR A 46 0.70 -13.16 6.50
N MET A 47 0.77 -14.42 6.06
CA MET A 47 1.62 -15.41 6.73
C MET A 47 3.10 -15.02 6.69
N PHE A 48 3.54 -14.36 5.64
CA PHE A 48 4.90 -13.89 5.48
C PHE A 48 5.30 -12.92 6.62
N GLU A 49 4.49 -11.90 6.89
CA GLU A 49 4.74 -10.91 7.94
C GLU A 49 4.94 -11.56 9.32
N TYR A 50 4.14 -12.58 9.64
CA TYR A 50 4.22 -13.25 10.93
C TYR A 50 5.35 -14.29 11.00
N LEU A 51 5.55 -15.11 9.97
CA LEU A 51 6.30 -16.35 10.07
C LEU A 51 7.68 -16.35 9.38
N MET A 52 7.90 -15.49 8.37
CA MET A 52 9.22 -15.46 7.70
C MET A 52 10.37 -15.24 8.69
N PRO A 53 10.25 -14.36 9.69
CA PRO A 53 11.33 -14.21 10.67
C PRO A 53 11.67 -15.49 11.44
N LEU A 54 10.73 -16.41 11.64
CA LEU A 54 10.96 -17.68 12.32
C LEU A 54 11.90 -18.62 11.55
N LEU A 55 12.18 -18.34 10.29
CA LEU A 55 13.21 -19.08 9.55
C LEU A 55 14.60 -18.94 10.19
N LEU A 56 14.87 -17.79 10.82
CA LEU A 56 16.14 -17.47 11.47
C LEU A 56 16.00 -17.16 12.95
N GLN A 57 14.92 -16.49 13.33
CA GLN A 57 14.65 -16.04 14.69
C GLN A 57 14.02 -17.17 15.51
N LYS A 58 14.56 -17.46 16.68
CA LYS A 58 13.93 -18.39 17.64
C LYS A 58 12.62 -17.84 18.16
N SER A 59 11.63 -18.72 18.35
CA SER A 59 10.44 -18.47 19.14
C SER A 59 10.66 -18.88 20.57
N PHE A 60 10.19 -18.10 21.52
CA PHE A 60 10.25 -18.41 22.95
C PHE A 60 8.83 -18.60 23.47
N GLU A 61 8.59 -19.74 24.04
CA GLU A 61 7.27 -20.18 24.48
C GLU A 61 6.58 -19.11 25.37
N ASN A 62 5.29 -18.86 25.08
CA ASN A 62 4.47 -17.85 25.75
C ASN A 62 5.01 -16.40 25.62
N SER A 63 5.90 -16.11 24.68
CA SER A 63 6.23 -14.72 24.31
C SER A 63 5.15 -14.10 23.43
N LEU A 64 5.12 -12.77 23.38
CA LEU A 64 4.18 -12.03 22.54
C LEU A 64 4.25 -12.46 21.06
N LEU A 65 5.47 -12.68 20.52
CA LEU A 65 5.66 -13.10 19.15
C LEU A 65 5.29 -14.58 18.93
N ASP A 66 5.53 -15.45 19.90
CA ASP A 66 5.10 -16.85 19.85
C ASP A 66 3.57 -16.94 19.75
N GLU A 67 2.87 -16.28 20.67
CA GLU A 67 1.40 -16.22 20.65
C GLU A 67 0.86 -15.59 19.37
N ALA A 68 1.47 -14.50 18.88
CA ALA A 68 1.05 -13.86 17.66
C ALA A 68 1.21 -14.78 16.42
N CYS A 69 2.32 -15.51 16.33
CA CYS A 69 2.55 -16.45 15.23
C CYS A 69 1.59 -17.66 15.29
N ARG A 70 1.35 -18.21 16.48
CA ARG A 70 0.37 -19.30 16.68
C ARG A 70 -1.05 -18.87 16.31
N GLU A 71 -1.45 -17.70 16.78
CA GLU A 71 -2.78 -17.17 16.47
C GLU A 71 -2.94 -16.87 14.98
N ALA A 72 -1.90 -16.35 14.32
CA ALA A 72 -1.91 -16.14 12.87
C ALA A 72 -2.17 -17.46 12.12
N VAL A 73 -1.44 -18.53 12.44
CA VAL A 73 -1.65 -19.86 11.84
C VAL A 73 -3.06 -20.38 12.10
N PHE A 74 -3.55 -20.27 13.34
CA PHE A 74 -4.90 -20.70 13.69
C PHE A 74 -5.97 -19.95 12.87
N ARG A 75 -5.81 -18.64 12.73
CA ARG A 75 -6.75 -17.80 11.94
C ARG A 75 -6.71 -18.12 10.45
N GLN A 76 -5.55 -18.40 9.92
CA GLN A 76 -5.38 -18.84 8.53
C GLN A 76 -6.13 -20.15 8.26
N ILE A 77 -5.98 -21.13 9.14
CA ILE A 77 -6.66 -22.43 9.04
C ILE A 77 -8.18 -22.25 9.16
N GLU A 78 -8.63 -21.47 10.13
CA GLU A 78 -10.05 -21.15 10.34
C GLU A 78 -10.65 -20.42 9.13
N TYR A 79 -9.94 -19.42 8.59
CA TYR A 79 -10.36 -18.66 7.44
C TYR A 79 -10.50 -19.54 6.19
N GLY A 80 -9.48 -20.36 5.87
CA GLY A 80 -9.54 -21.29 4.76
C GLY A 80 -10.72 -22.28 4.89
N ARG A 81 -10.97 -22.79 6.11
CA ARG A 81 -12.12 -23.65 6.38
C ARG A 81 -13.45 -22.95 6.14
N ARG A 82 -13.61 -21.72 6.62
CA ARG A 82 -14.84 -20.91 6.41
C ARG A 82 -15.08 -20.61 4.93
N GLN A 83 -14.03 -20.35 4.17
CA GLN A 83 -14.11 -20.10 2.73
C GLN A 83 -14.22 -21.39 1.88
N GLY A 84 -14.08 -22.56 2.51
CA GLY A 84 -14.13 -23.86 1.79
C GLY A 84 -12.88 -24.13 0.94
N VAL A 85 -11.79 -23.38 1.10
CA VAL A 85 -10.53 -23.46 0.34
C VAL A 85 -9.36 -23.94 1.21
N PRO A 86 -8.21 -24.32 0.63
CA PRO A 86 -6.97 -24.45 1.37
C PRO A 86 -6.61 -23.16 2.09
N TRP A 87 -5.77 -23.25 3.11
CA TRP A 87 -5.26 -22.06 3.81
C TRP A 87 -3.82 -21.73 3.39
N GLY A 88 -3.36 -20.52 3.72
CA GLY A 88 -2.04 -20.02 3.34
C GLY A 88 -2.14 -18.74 2.54
N VAL A 89 -3.02 -17.83 2.98
CA VAL A 89 -3.15 -16.49 2.39
C VAL A 89 -1.93 -15.66 2.75
N SER A 90 -1.20 -15.22 1.74
CA SER A 90 0.01 -14.42 1.91
C SER A 90 0.30 -13.62 0.66
N GLU A 91 1.34 -12.82 0.66
CA GLU A 91 1.78 -12.16 -0.57
C GLU A 91 2.23 -13.19 -1.60
N SER A 92 1.82 -13.00 -2.84
CA SER A 92 2.12 -13.89 -3.94
C SER A 92 1.77 -13.27 -5.29
N ALA A 93 2.22 -13.91 -6.37
CA ALA A 93 1.60 -13.66 -7.67
C ALA A 93 0.15 -14.19 -7.68
N TYR A 94 -0.68 -13.56 -8.50
CA TYR A 94 -2.09 -13.93 -8.67
C TYR A 94 -2.47 -13.96 -10.15
N SER A 95 -3.70 -14.35 -10.49
CA SER A 95 -4.08 -14.73 -11.85
C SER A 95 -4.19 -13.58 -12.86
N ASP A 96 -4.11 -12.33 -12.44
CA ASP A 96 -4.05 -11.21 -13.37
C ASP A 96 -2.69 -11.10 -14.04
N LEU A 97 -2.71 -10.81 -15.34
CA LEU A 97 -1.53 -10.67 -16.19
C LEU A 97 -1.40 -9.24 -16.68
N ASP A 98 -0.18 -8.74 -16.72
CA ASP A 98 0.12 -7.48 -17.40
C ASP A 98 0.13 -7.62 -18.93
N ALA A 99 0.41 -6.52 -19.63
CA ALA A 99 0.48 -6.51 -21.09
C ALA A 99 1.55 -7.47 -21.67
N ASN A 100 2.56 -7.83 -20.87
CA ASN A 100 3.63 -8.78 -21.23
C ASN A 100 3.29 -10.22 -20.82
N LYS A 101 2.09 -10.48 -20.35
CA LYS A 101 1.63 -11.78 -19.83
C LYS A 101 2.41 -12.23 -18.59
N VAL A 102 2.92 -11.30 -17.78
CA VAL A 102 3.54 -11.55 -16.49
C VAL A 102 2.49 -11.45 -15.40
N TYR A 103 2.45 -12.44 -14.52
CA TYR A 103 1.56 -12.42 -13.36
C TYR A 103 1.82 -11.22 -12.46
N GLN A 104 0.75 -10.58 -12.02
CA GLN A 104 0.82 -9.51 -11.03
C GLN A 104 1.12 -10.07 -9.65
N TYR A 105 1.67 -9.23 -8.76
CA TYR A 105 2.06 -9.60 -7.40
C TYR A 105 1.46 -8.65 -6.38
N GLN A 106 0.91 -9.19 -5.28
CA GLN A 106 0.27 -8.39 -4.23
C GLN A 106 0.35 -9.07 -2.87
N ALA A 107 0.28 -8.30 -1.79
CA ALA A 107 0.12 -8.79 -0.43
C ALA A 107 -1.37 -9.06 -0.13
N PHE A 108 -1.71 -10.34 0.04
CA PHE A 108 -3.01 -10.83 0.47
C PHE A 108 -2.97 -11.23 1.95
N GLY A 109 -4.03 -10.98 2.68
CA GLY A 109 -4.08 -11.29 4.11
C GLY A 109 -5.46 -11.70 4.59
N VAL A 110 -5.49 -12.22 5.80
CA VAL A 110 -6.74 -12.64 6.44
C VAL A 110 -7.43 -11.44 7.09
N PRO A 111 -8.73 -11.21 6.81
CA PRO A 111 -9.49 -10.15 7.45
C PRO A 111 -9.43 -10.22 8.97
N GLY A 112 -9.18 -9.09 9.62
CA GLY A 112 -9.04 -8.97 11.07
C GLY A 112 -7.63 -9.26 11.60
N MET A 113 -6.67 -9.65 10.75
CA MET A 113 -5.27 -9.87 11.10
C MET A 113 -4.35 -8.72 10.67
N GLY A 114 -4.83 -7.83 9.81
CA GLY A 114 -4.07 -6.69 9.29
C GLY A 114 -4.81 -5.37 9.45
N LEU A 115 -4.04 -4.28 9.40
CA LEU A 115 -4.54 -2.90 9.42
C LEU A 115 -5.03 -2.45 8.04
N LYS A 116 -4.53 -3.06 6.96
CA LYS A 116 -4.91 -2.78 5.56
C LYS A 116 -6.40 -3.06 5.37
N ARG A 117 -7.11 -2.20 4.65
CA ARG A 117 -8.50 -2.39 4.26
C ARG A 117 -8.62 -3.31 3.04
N GLY A 118 -9.79 -3.88 2.81
CA GLY A 118 -10.08 -4.71 1.62
C GLY A 118 -9.42 -6.10 1.66
N LEU A 119 -8.97 -6.59 2.81
CA LEU A 119 -8.35 -7.93 2.93
C LEU A 119 -9.30 -9.08 2.59
N GLY A 120 -10.61 -8.83 2.56
CA GLY A 120 -11.62 -9.83 2.19
C GLY A 120 -11.99 -9.86 0.70
N ASP A 121 -11.47 -8.91 -0.09
CA ASP A 121 -11.86 -8.74 -1.50
C ASP A 121 -11.18 -9.79 -2.39
N ASP A 122 -10.00 -10.24 -2.00
CA ASP A 122 -9.20 -11.22 -2.71
C ASP A 122 -8.96 -12.48 -1.87
N LEU A 123 -8.89 -13.63 -2.54
CA LEU A 123 -8.62 -14.91 -1.90
C LEU A 123 -7.58 -15.70 -2.71
N VAL A 124 -6.33 -15.46 -2.43
CA VAL A 124 -5.18 -16.12 -3.06
C VAL A 124 -4.41 -16.91 -2.02
N VAL A 125 -4.13 -18.17 -2.32
CA VAL A 125 -3.47 -19.12 -1.40
C VAL A 125 -2.16 -19.59 -2.01
N ALA A 126 -1.05 -19.42 -1.26
CA ALA A 126 0.28 -19.79 -1.66
C ALA A 126 0.81 -20.97 -0.82
N PRO A 127 1.37 -22.02 -1.43
CA PRO A 127 1.89 -23.21 -0.72
C PRO A 127 2.99 -22.87 0.30
N TYR A 128 3.92 -21.96 -0.04
CA TYR A 128 5.02 -21.58 0.84
C TYR A 128 4.53 -21.02 2.18
N ALA A 129 3.42 -20.27 2.15
CA ALA A 129 2.82 -19.69 3.34
C ALA A 129 2.39 -20.77 4.35
N SER A 130 1.85 -21.89 3.86
CA SER A 130 1.57 -23.06 4.71
C SER A 130 2.85 -23.70 5.22
N MET A 131 3.89 -23.83 4.39
CA MET A 131 5.18 -24.42 4.79
C MET A 131 5.85 -23.64 5.92
N LEU A 132 5.74 -22.32 5.94
CA LEU A 132 6.26 -21.49 7.03
C LEU A 132 5.69 -21.88 8.40
N ALA A 133 4.49 -22.47 8.44
CA ALA A 133 3.82 -22.89 9.69
C ALA A 133 4.24 -24.29 10.17
N LEU A 134 5.22 -24.97 9.53
CA LEU A 134 5.64 -26.33 9.91
C LEU A 134 6.07 -26.48 11.36
N SER A 135 6.71 -25.45 11.94
CA SER A 135 7.12 -25.46 13.35
C SER A 135 5.95 -25.31 14.33
N ILE A 136 4.75 -24.90 13.85
CA ILE A 136 3.59 -24.60 14.68
C ILE A 136 2.49 -25.66 14.51
N ALA A 137 2.17 -26.04 13.28
CA ALA A 137 1.05 -26.92 12.94
C ALA A 137 1.41 -27.93 11.83
N PRO A 138 2.40 -28.84 12.05
CA PRO A 138 2.93 -29.72 11.00
C PRO A 138 1.87 -30.64 10.38
N ALA A 139 0.94 -31.17 11.17
CA ALA A 139 -0.10 -32.06 10.66
C ALA A 139 -1.05 -31.34 9.70
N GLU A 140 -1.48 -30.14 10.08
CA GLU A 140 -2.35 -29.27 9.28
C GLU A 140 -1.66 -28.80 7.99
N VAL A 141 -0.35 -28.49 8.07
CA VAL A 141 0.46 -28.12 6.90
C VAL A 141 0.50 -29.28 5.89
N VAL A 142 0.84 -30.50 6.34
CA VAL A 142 0.90 -31.67 5.45
C VAL A 142 -0.45 -31.96 4.82
N ALA A 143 -1.53 -31.89 5.60
CA ALA A 143 -2.88 -32.08 5.08
C ALA A 143 -3.25 -31.04 4.04
N ASN A 144 -2.88 -29.75 4.28
CA ASN A 144 -3.15 -28.66 3.37
C ASN A 144 -2.33 -28.77 2.06
N LEU A 145 -1.04 -29.11 2.13
CA LEU A 145 -0.19 -29.31 0.96
C LEU A 145 -0.72 -30.47 0.08
N LYS A 146 -1.18 -31.57 0.70
CA LYS A 146 -1.85 -32.64 -0.05
C LYS A 146 -3.14 -32.15 -0.75
N ARG A 147 -3.89 -31.24 -0.11
CA ARG A 147 -5.08 -30.65 -0.71
C ARG A 147 -4.71 -29.74 -1.88
N LEU A 148 -3.67 -28.90 -1.75
CA LEU A 148 -3.16 -28.03 -2.81
C LEU A 148 -2.63 -28.85 -4.00
N SER A 149 -1.91 -29.94 -3.75
CA SER A 149 -1.45 -30.85 -4.80
C SER A 149 -2.61 -31.45 -5.63
N ARG A 150 -3.71 -31.88 -4.96
CA ARG A 150 -4.92 -32.38 -5.64
C ARG A 150 -5.64 -31.31 -6.46
N LEU A 151 -5.42 -30.04 -6.20
CA LEU A 151 -5.93 -28.89 -6.96
C LEU A 151 -5.02 -28.51 -8.13
N GLY A 152 -3.97 -29.28 -8.41
CA GLY A 152 -3.09 -29.07 -9.56
C GLY A 152 -1.89 -28.15 -9.31
N LEU A 153 -1.59 -27.81 -8.04
CA LEU A 153 -0.45 -26.94 -7.74
C LEU A 153 0.92 -27.63 -7.79
N SER A 154 1.00 -28.90 -8.11
CA SER A 154 2.28 -29.62 -8.23
C SER A 154 2.80 -29.52 -9.66
N GLY A 155 3.95 -28.87 -9.85
CA GLY A 155 4.64 -28.72 -11.13
C GLY A 155 5.99 -29.44 -11.17
N ALA A 156 6.74 -29.22 -12.25
CA ALA A 156 8.01 -29.90 -12.50
C ALA A 156 9.12 -29.55 -11.46
N TYR A 157 9.05 -28.36 -10.87
CA TYR A 157 10.04 -27.84 -9.90
C TYR A 157 9.49 -27.71 -8.48
N GLY A 158 8.44 -28.42 -8.14
CA GLY A 158 7.75 -28.34 -6.85
C GLY A 158 6.38 -27.71 -6.98
N PHE A 159 5.94 -27.04 -5.92
CA PHE A 159 4.65 -26.35 -5.97
C PHE A 159 4.71 -25.09 -6.83
N TYR A 160 3.70 -24.87 -7.66
CA TYR A 160 3.43 -23.57 -8.28
C TYR A 160 3.21 -22.50 -7.23
N GLU A 161 3.29 -21.24 -7.67
CA GLU A 161 3.28 -20.05 -6.81
C GLU A 161 2.03 -19.93 -5.95
N ALA A 162 0.85 -20.00 -6.55
CA ALA A 162 -0.41 -19.81 -5.84
C ALA A 162 -1.59 -20.43 -6.59
N ILE A 163 -2.74 -20.45 -5.91
CA ILE A 163 -4.05 -20.63 -6.53
C ILE A 163 -4.96 -19.47 -6.13
N ASP A 164 -5.54 -18.85 -7.13
CA ASP A 164 -6.43 -17.70 -6.99
C ASP A 164 -7.89 -18.16 -6.95
N PHE A 165 -8.52 -17.97 -5.80
CA PHE A 165 -9.94 -18.29 -5.57
C PHE A 165 -10.83 -17.05 -5.65
N THR A 166 -10.30 -15.89 -6.03
CA THR A 166 -11.06 -14.64 -6.12
C THR A 166 -12.16 -14.76 -7.18
N ARG A 167 -13.40 -14.50 -6.78
CA ARG A 167 -14.58 -14.75 -7.62
C ARG A 167 -14.53 -13.99 -8.95
N GLN A 168 -14.06 -12.75 -8.93
CA GLN A 168 -13.99 -11.86 -10.09
C GLN A 168 -12.96 -12.31 -11.14
N ARG A 169 -11.99 -13.12 -10.76
CA ARG A 169 -10.91 -13.60 -11.63
C ARG A 169 -11.08 -15.05 -12.10
N ARG A 170 -12.15 -15.73 -11.68
CA ARG A 170 -12.46 -17.10 -12.09
C ARG A 170 -13.51 -17.12 -13.19
N ARG A 171 -13.38 -18.07 -14.13
CA ARG A 171 -14.44 -18.38 -15.08
C ARG A 171 -15.56 -19.17 -14.38
N GLU A 172 -16.75 -19.13 -14.97
CA GLU A 172 -17.87 -19.91 -14.47
C GLU A 172 -17.55 -21.41 -14.47
N GLY A 173 -17.73 -22.09 -13.33
CA GLY A 173 -17.40 -23.51 -13.16
C GLY A 173 -15.99 -23.81 -12.68
N GLU A 174 -15.05 -22.87 -12.70
CA GLU A 174 -13.70 -23.05 -12.16
C GLU A 174 -13.69 -22.94 -10.64
N ARG A 175 -12.97 -23.85 -9.99
CA ARG A 175 -12.78 -23.82 -8.51
C ARG A 175 -11.72 -22.82 -8.07
N GLY A 176 -10.73 -22.54 -8.92
CA GLY A 176 -9.61 -21.62 -8.69
C GLY A 176 -8.70 -21.60 -9.90
N VAL A 177 -7.92 -20.54 -10.07
CA VAL A 177 -6.95 -20.40 -11.17
C VAL A 177 -5.54 -20.62 -10.62
N VAL A 178 -4.83 -21.64 -11.15
CA VAL A 178 -3.45 -21.91 -10.75
C VAL A 178 -2.52 -20.87 -11.39
N VAL A 179 -1.65 -20.30 -10.59
CA VAL A 179 -0.61 -19.35 -11.01
C VAL A 179 0.66 -20.17 -11.27
N GLU A 180 0.87 -20.54 -12.52
CA GLU A 180 1.96 -21.42 -12.96
C GLU A 180 3.30 -20.66 -13.06
N ALA A 181 3.77 -20.18 -11.92
CA ALA A 181 5.04 -19.49 -11.75
C ALA A 181 5.83 -20.09 -10.57
N TYR A 182 7.11 -19.75 -10.48
CA TYR A 182 7.98 -20.12 -9.36
C TYR A 182 8.76 -18.88 -8.92
N MET A 183 8.51 -18.43 -7.69
CA MET A 183 9.29 -17.35 -7.11
C MET A 183 10.40 -17.88 -6.24
N ALA A 184 11.65 -17.56 -6.58
CA ALA A 184 12.84 -18.09 -5.92
C ALA A 184 12.81 -17.89 -4.40
N HIS A 185 12.39 -16.73 -3.91
CA HIS A 185 12.32 -16.45 -2.48
C HIS A 185 11.22 -17.27 -1.77
N HIS A 186 10.06 -17.51 -2.40
CA HIS A 186 9.01 -18.35 -1.83
C HIS A 186 9.42 -19.81 -1.76
N GLN A 187 10.05 -20.33 -2.82
CA GLN A 187 10.61 -21.69 -2.83
C GLN A 187 11.68 -21.84 -1.75
N ALA A 188 12.60 -20.87 -1.63
CA ALA A 188 13.65 -20.87 -0.63
C ALA A 188 13.09 -20.81 0.80
N MET A 189 12.08 -20.00 1.07
CA MET A 189 11.42 -19.93 2.39
C MET A 189 10.73 -21.25 2.75
N GLY A 190 10.02 -21.86 1.81
CA GLY A 190 9.41 -23.18 2.00
C GLY A 190 10.46 -24.24 2.31
N PHE A 191 11.57 -24.24 1.55
CA PHE A 191 12.68 -25.17 1.76
C PHE A 191 13.36 -24.99 3.13
N LEU A 192 13.63 -23.73 3.54
CA LEU A 192 14.21 -23.43 4.86
C LEU A 192 13.26 -23.81 6.01
N ALA A 193 11.96 -23.65 5.82
CA ALA A 193 10.97 -24.09 6.83
C ALA A 193 10.98 -25.61 7.01
N ILE A 194 11.08 -26.37 5.91
CA ILE A 194 11.22 -27.83 5.93
C ILE A 194 12.56 -28.23 6.60
N ASP A 195 13.68 -27.60 6.24
CA ASP A 195 14.99 -27.84 6.82
C ASP A 195 15.00 -27.60 8.33
N ASN A 196 14.41 -26.50 8.79
CA ASN A 196 14.26 -26.22 10.21
C ASN A 196 13.40 -27.26 10.92
N TRP A 197 12.32 -27.71 10.29
CA TRP A 197 11.44 -28.71 10.91
C TRP A 197 12.11 -30.10 11.02
N ILE A 198 12.81 -30.56 9.96
CA ILE A 198 13.49 -31.84 9.94
C ILE A 198 14.71 -31.87 10.89
N HIS A 199 15.43 -30.75 10.96
CA HIS A 199 16.70 -30.65 11.70
C HIS A 199 16.59 -29.78 12.96
N ASP A 200 15.42 -29.74 13.56
CA ASP A 200 15.16 -29.09 14.87
C ASP A 200 15.68 -27.63 14.93
N GLY A 201 15.27 -26.79 13.97
CA GLY A 201 15.61 -25.39 13.95
C GLY A 201 17.09 -25.10 13.62
N VAL A 202 17.68 -25.82 12.69
CA VAL A 202 19.09 -25.71 12.35
C VAL A 202 19.49 -24.29 11.94
N MET A 203 18.67 -23.58 11.16
CA MET A 203 18.95 -22.21 10.75
C MET A 203 18.79 -21.21 11.90
N GLN A 204 17.82 -21.44 12.75
CA GLN A 204 17.63 -20.64 13.97
C GLN A 204 18.84 -20.82 14.92
N ARG A 205 19.32 -22.06 15.11
CA ARG A 205 20.51 -22.30 15.93
C ARG A 205 21.76 -21.66 15.32
N ARG A 206 21.93 -21.69 14.00
CA ARG A 206 23.05 -21.04 13.31
C ARG A 206 23.02 -19.52 13.50
N PHE A 207 21.85 -18.89 13.30
CA PHE A 207 21.67 -17.46 13.46
C PHE A 207 21.96 -16.99 14.91
N HIS A 208 21.43 -17.72 15.90
CA HIS A 208 21.62 -17.42 17.32
C HIS A 208 22.98 -17.87 17.89
N ARG A 209 23.88 -18.49 17.09
CA ARG A 209 25.27 -18.72 17.50
C ARG A 209 26.09 -17.45 17.55
N ASP A 210 25.75 -16.44 16.76
CA ASP A 210 26.42 -15.14 16.83
C ASP A 210 26.18 -14.50 18.22
N PRO A 211 27.27 -14.17 18.96
CA PRO A 211 27.14 -13.59 20.31
C PRO A 211 26.33 -12.29 20.34
N ARG A 212 26.37 -11.50 19.26
CA ARG A 212 25.64 -10.24 19.13
C ARG A 212 24.13 -10.50 19.04
N VAL A 213 23.73 -11.49 18.21
CA VAL A 213 22.33 -11.90 18.12
C VAL A 213 21.85 -12.46 19.47
N ARG A 214 22.67 -13.29 20.11
CA ARG A 214 22.35 -13.87 21.42
C ARG A 214 22.20 -12.82 22.51
N SER A 215 22.98 -11.77 22.49
CA SER A 215 22.84 -10.64 23.42
C SER A 215 21.52 -9.87 23.24
N SER A 216 20.90 -9.96 22.07
CA SER A 216 19.63 -9.32 21.75
C SER A 216 18.40 -10.21 22.01
N GLU A 217 18.60 -11.50 22.32
CA GLU A 217 17.50 -12.46 22.62
C GLU A 217 16.50 -11.95 23.70
N PRO A 218 16.92 -11.22 24.76
CA PRO A 218 15.98 -10.70 25.75
C PRO A 218 14.84 -9.88 25.17
N LEU A 219 15.01 -9.24 24.01
CA LEU A 219 13.97 -8.50 23.32
C LEU A 219 12.82 -9.42 22.82
N LEU A 220 13.12 -10.70 22.61
CA LEU A 220 12.17 -11.69 22.12
C LEU A 220 11.33 -12.34 23.23
N TYR A 221 11.65 -12.05 24.51
CA TYR A 221 10.91 -12.56 25.67
C TYR A 221 9.73 -11.68 26.09
N GLU A 222 9.40 -10.64 25.31
CA GLU A 222 8.26 -9.79 25.59
C GLU A 222 7.00 -10.60 25.78
N ARG A 223 6.24 -10.32 26.84
CA ARG A 223 4.99 -11.04 27.17
C ARG A 223 3.77 -10.31 26.66
N VAL A 224 2.71 -11.07 26.41
CA VAL A 224 1.40 -10.49 26.07
C VAL A 224 0.92 -9.65 27.25
N PRO A 225 0.51 -8.39 27.05
CA PRO A 225 -0.09 -7.57 28.10
C PRO A 225 -1.39 -8.19 28.62
N VAL A 226 -1.65 -8.06 29.91
CA VAL A 226 -2.88 -8.59 30.54
C VAL A 226 -4.14 -7.95 29.95
N SER A 227 -4.07 -6.67 29.57
CA SER A 227 -5.18 -5.92 28.97
C SER A 227 -4.64 -5.01 27.88
N PRO A 228 -4.35 -5.55 26.68
CA PRO A 228 -3.86 -4.72 25.60
C PRO A 228 -4.94 -3.76 25.14
N PRO A 229 -4.60 -2.49 24.84
CA PRO A 229 -5.53 -1.59 24.19
C PRO A 229 -5.86 -2.14 22.80
N LEU A 230 -7.13 -2.45 22.57
CA LEU A 230 -7.58 -2.95 21.27
C LEU A 230 -7.62 -1.80 20.27
N TYR A 231 -7.04 -2.00 19.11
CA TYR A 231 -7.24 -1.12 17.95
C TYR A 231 -8.70 -1.25 17.52
N GLN A 232 -9.45 -0.22 17.78
CA GLN A 232 -10.75 -0.04 17.16
C GLN A 232 -10.45 0.49 15.75
N GLY A 233 -10.40 -0.41 14.78
CA GLY A 233 -10.42 0.00 13.38
C GLY A 233 -11.59 0.96 13.17
N PRO A 234 -11.55 1.85 12.18
CA PRO A 234 -12.73 2.62 11.84
C PRO A 234 -13.88 1.62 11.72
N GLU A 235 -14.97 1.90 12.44
CA GLU A 235 -16.16 1.06 12.43
C GLU A 235 -16.43 0.61 11.01
N ARG A 236 -16.75 -0.68 10.82
CA ARG A 236 -17.17 -1.17 9.50
C ARG A 236 -18.13 -0.13 8.96
N ASP A 237 -17.83 0.40 7.79
CA ASP A 237 -18.80 1.18 7.05
C ASP A 237 -20.06 0.30 6.97
N HIS A 238 -20.98 0.53 7.89
CA HIS A 238 -22.33 0.05 7.72
C HIS A 238 -22.77 0.64 6.38
N ALA A 239 -23.37 -0.16 5.54
CA ALA A 239 -24.02 0.30 4.33
C ALA A 239 -24.68 1.65 4.65
N PRO A 240 -24.45 2.68 3.83
CA PRO A 240 -24.77 4.05 4.22
C PRO A 240 -26.20 4.07 4.73
N SER A 241 -26.35 4.25 6.05
CA SER A 241 -27.61 4.65 6.62
C SER A 241 -27.96 5.91 5.85
N ARG A 242 -29.10 5.94 5.17
CA ARG A 242 -29.64 7.14 4.55
C ARG A 242 -29.86 8.15 5.66
N VAL A 243 -28.79 8.84 6.02
CA VAL A 243 -28.87 10.09 6.76
C VAL A 243 -29.51 11.06 5.77
N ALA A 244 -30.65 11.60 6.15
CA ALA A 244 -31.23 12.72 5.42
C ALA A 244 -30.12 13.76 5.23
N PRO A 245 -30.02 14.39 4.05
CA PRO A 245 -28.99 15.38 3.82
C PRO A 245 -29.15 16.51 4.83
N GLU A 246 -28.35 16.51 5.89
CA GLU A 246 -28.03 17.77 6.55
C GLU A 246 -27.38 18.65 5.50
N GLU A 247 -27.87 19.87 5.37
CA GLU A 247 -27.25 20.89 4.52
C GLU A 247 -25.81 21.09 5.02
N ILE A 248 -24.86 20.37 4.40
CA ILE A 248 -23.44 20.54 4.64
C ILE A 248 -23.12 21.92 4.06
N ALA A 249 -22.88 22.90 4.93
CA ALA A 249 -22.32 24.17 4.50
C ALA A 249 -21.05 23.87 3.67
N PRO A 250 -20.87 24.49 2.50
CA PRO A 250 -19.76 24.21 1.61
C PRO A 250 -18.44 24.44 2.35
N SER A 251 -17.77 23.35 2.73
CA SER A 251 -16.47 23.44 3.38
C SER A 251 -15.44 23.83 2.32
N SER A 252 -14.98 25.08 2.37
CA SER A 252 -13.82 25.52 1.59
C SER A 252 -12.57 25.44 2.44
N SER A 253 -11.50 24.89 1.89
CA SER A 253 -10.17 24.89 2.50
C SER A 253 -9.27 25.83 1.72
N THR A 254 -8.72 26.85 2.37
CA THR A 254 -7.83 27.83 1.72
C THR A 254 -6.42 27.72 2.29
N PHE A 255 -5.42 27.80 1.41
CA PHE A 255 -4.01 27.76 1.74
C PHE A 255 -3.31 28.93 1.06
N ASP A 256 -2.51 29.66 1.81
CA ASP A 256 -1.74 30.82 1.36
C ASP A 256 -0.29 30.49 0.99
N THR A 257 0.06 29.20 1.03
CA THR A 257 1.40 28.70 0.73
C THR A 257 1.36 27.34 0.02
N PRO A 258 2.24 27.08 -0.95
CA PRO A 258 2.45 25.75 -1.49
C PRO A 258 3.27 24.86 -0.55
N HIS A 259 3.96 25.44 0.45
CA HIS A 259 4.92 24.77 1.33
C HIS A 259 4.23 24.32 2.64
N THR A 260 3.37 23.34 2.55
CA THR A 260 2.77 22.73 3.74
C THR A 260 3.58 21.51 4.18
N THR A 261 3.61 21.23 5.50
CA THR A 261 4.36 20.09 6.08
C THR A 261 3.95 18.75 5.45
N THR A 262 2.69 18.62 5.08
CA THR A 262 2.14 17.52 4.30
C THR A 262 1.35 18.11 3.15
N PRO A 263 1.47 17.58 1.92
CA PRO A 263 0.67 18.04 0.79
C PRO A 263 -0.82 18.04 1.13
N LYS A 264 -1.50 19.15 0.85
CA LYS A 264 -2.95 19.22 0.95
C LYS A 264 -3.54 18.87 -0.40
N THR A 265 -4.47 17.96 -0.43
CA THR A 265 -4.99 17.39 -1.67
C THR A 265 -6.48 17.64 -1.82
N GLN A 266 -6.90 17.85 -3.05
CA GLN A 266 -8.30 17.89 -3.47
C GLN A 266 -8.54 16.76 -4.48
N LEU A 267 -9.67 16.07 -4.32
CA LEU A 267 -10.16 15.10 -5.28
C LEU A 267 -11.45 15.63 -5.89
N LEU A 268 -11.44 15.86 -7.20
CA LEU A 268 -12.61 16.20 -8.00
C LEU A 268 -13.01 15.00 -8.83
N SER A 269 -14.28 14.60 -8.83
CA SER A 269 -14.72 13.43 -9.56
C SER A 269 -16.22 13.46 -9.85
N ASN A 270 -16.60 12.90 -11.03
CA ASN A 270 -17.98 12.59 -11.38
C ASN A 270 -18.34 11.10 -11.19
N GLY A 271 -17.45 10.33 -10.52
CA GLY A 271 -17.60 8.88 -10.32
C GLY A 271 -16.95 8.01 -11.39
N ARG A 272 -16.60 8.54 -12.56
CA ARG A 272 -15.88 7.87 -13.66
C ARG A 272 -14.54 8.53 -13.97
N TYR A 273 -14.55 9.85 -14.12
CA TYR A 273 -13.35 10.67 -14.25
C TYR A 273 -12.98 11.27 -12.90
N ALA A 274 -11.71 11.24 -12.55
CA ALA A 274 -11.21 11.79 -11.29
C ALA A 274 -9.89 12.53 -11.50
N LEU A 275 -9.80 13.70 -10.89
CA LEU A 275 -8.58 14.52 -10.78
C LEU A 275 -8.17 14.61 -9.31
N MET A 276 -6.94 14.22 -8.98
CA MET A 276 -6.29 14.56 -7.73
C MET A 276 -5.31 15.71 -7.95
N MET A 277 -5.36 16.72 -7.10
CA MET A 277 -4.49 17.89 -7.16
C MET A 277 -3.98 18.25 -5.76
N THR A 278 -2.73 18.69 -5.68
CA THR A 278 -2.13 19.21 -4.45
C THR A 278 -2.22 20.74 -4.37
N ASN A 279 -2.04 21.28 -3.18
CA ASN A 279 -1.96 22.73 -2.98
C ASN A 279 -0.74 23.39 -3.64
N ALA A 280 0.24 22.60 -4.11
CA ALA A 280 1.35 23.09 -4.91
C ALA A 280 1.08 23.00 -6.43
N GLY A 281 -0.04 22.39 -6.83
CA GLY A 281 -0.49 22.26 -8.22
C GLY A 281 -0.09 20.97 -8.92
N GLY A 282 0.66 20.09 -8.27
CA GLY A 282 0.93 18.73 -8.75
C GLY A 282 -0.31 17.84 -8.67
N GLY A 283 -0.34 16.74 -9.43
CA GLY A 283 -1.45 15.79 -9.39
C GLY A 283 -1.56 14.89 -10.59
N TYR A 284 -2.69 14.20 -10.72
CA TYR A 284 -2.98 13.30 -11.82
C TYR A 284 -4.48 13.27 -12.16
N SER A 285 -4.76 12.88 -13.38
CA SER A 285 -6.11 12.60 -13.86
C SER A 285 -6.24 11.12 -14.25
N ARG A 286 -7.40 10.52 -13.98
CA ARG A 286 -7.72 9.13 -14.32
C ARG A 286 -9.16 8.99 -14.81
N TRP A 287 -9.41 7.98 -15.62
CA TRP A 287 -10.74 7.57 -16.07
C TRP A 287 -10.94 6.08 -15.81
N GLY A 288 -11.84 5.73 -14.92
CA GLY A 288 -11.98 4.36 -14.45
C GLY A 288 -10.65 3.81 -13.93
N ASP A 289 -10.16 2.72 -14.51
CA ASP A 289 -8.87 2.10 -14.16
C ASP A 289 -7.67 2.65 -14.96
N PHE A 290 -7.92 3.55 -15.95
CA PHE A 290 -6.88 4.13 -16.78
C PHE A 290 -6.35 5.43 -16.19
N VAL A 291 -5.05 5.53 -16.10
CA VAL A 291 -4.34 6.78 -15.80
C VAL A 291 -4.30 7.60 -17.10
N ILE A 292 -4.85 8.82 -17.06
CA ILE A 292 -4.81 9.75 -18.20
C ILE A 292 -3.48 10.47 -18.21
N THR A 293 -3.08 11.02 -17.05
CA THR A 293 -1.80 11.72 -16.91
C THR A 293 -0.85 10.92 -16.03
N ARG A 294 0.44 10.92 -16.42
CA ARG A 294 1.49 10.24 -15.66
C ARG A 294 1.66 10.87 -14.28
N TRP A 295 1.83 10.01 -13.28
CA TRP A 295 2.12 10.40 -11.92
C TRP A 295 2.99 9.36 -11.22
N ARG A 296 3.96 9.83 -10.43
CA ARG A 296 4.81 9.01 -9.58
C ARG A 296 4.72 9.50 -8.14
N ALA A 297 4.55 8.56 -7.22
CA ALA A 297 4.59 8.86 -5.80
C ALA A 297 6.03 9.21 -5.40
N ASP A 298 6.28 10.47 -5.12
CA ASP A 298 7.55 10.97 -4.61
C ASP A 298 7.25 11.95 -3.47
N SER A 299 7.67 11.59 -2.26
CA SER A 299 7.48 12.42 -1.07
C SER A 299 8.37 13.66 -1.04
N THR A 300 9.36 13.74 -1.94
CA THR A 300 10.33 14.84 -2.00
C THR A 300 10.06 15.82 -3.14
N CYS A 301 9.26 15.44 -4.13
CA CYS A 301 9.03 16.23 -5.33
C CYS A 301 7.62 16.00 -5.91
N ASP A 302 6.83 17.07 -6.00
CA ASP A 302 5.44 17.05 -6.49
C ASP A 302 5.33 17.78 -7.84
N ARG A 303 6.09 17.35 -8.84
CA ARG A 303 6.15 18.00 -10.18
C ARG A 303 5.40 17.27 -11.30
N TRP A 304 4.60 16.28 -10.97
CA TRP A 304 3.73 15.59 -11.92
C TRP A 304 2.39 16.30 -12.03
N GLY A 305 1.87 16.45 -13.23
CA GLY A 305 0.57 17.06 -13.44
C GLY A 305 0.37 17.63 -14.82
N THR A 306 -0.72 18.36 -14.98
CA THR A 306 -1.03 19.17 -16.16
C THR A 306 -0.79 20.62 -15.82
N PHE A 307 0.04 21.30 -16.58
CA PHE A 307 0.50 22.64 -16.28
C PHE A 307 0.33 23.58 -17.47
N CYS A 308 0.29 24.88 -17.16
CA CYS A 308 0.44 25.95 -18.14
C CYS A 308 1.62 26.81 -17.74
N TYR A 309 2.60 26.96 -18.63
CA TYR A 309 3.76 27.80 -18.43
C TYR A 309 3.52 29.16 -19.08
N PHE A 310 4.03 30.18 -18.43
CA PHE A 310 4.05 31.54 -18.92
C PHE A 310 5.50 32.00 -19.00
N ARG A 311 5.85 32.65 -20.07
CA ARG A 311 7.14 33.33 -20.24
C ARG A 311 6.87 34.79 -20.61
N ASP A 312 7.39 35.68 -19.82
CA ASP A 312 7.44 37.10 -20.19
C ASP A 312 8.56 37.35 -21.19
N LEU A 313 8.23 37.88 -22.37
CA LEU A 313 9.21 38.05 -23.45
C LEU A 313 10.15 39.23 -23.19
N GLU A 314 9.86 40.14 -22.27
CA GLU A 314 10.71 41.25 -21.91
C GLU A 314 11.73 40.89 -20.83
N SER A 315 11.26 40.26 -19.75
CA SER A 315 12.11 39.86 -18.60
C SER A 315 12.70 38.46 -18.73
N GLU A 316 12.24 37.66 -19.68
CA GLU A 316 12.54 36.24 -19.89
C GLU A 316 12.18 35.36 -18.71
N ARG A 317 11.48 35.89 -17.72
CA ARG A 317 11.02 35.12 -16.56
C ARG A 317 9.99 34.10 -16.99
N VAL A 318 10.14 32.86 -16.42
CA VAL A 318 9.21 31.74 -16.63
C VAL A 318 8.58 31.36 -15.31
N TRP A 319 7.25 31.16 -15.29
CA TRP A 319 6.50 30.59 -14.17
C TRP A 319 5.41 29.65 -14.69
N SER A 320 4.73 28.97 -13.81
CA SER A 320 3.58 28.10 -14.14
C SER A 320 2.31 28.62 -13.48
N ASN A 321 1.17 28.15 -13.94
CA ASN A 321 -0.15 28.50 -13.37
C ASN A 321 -0.34 28.05 -11.91
N ALA A 322 0.61 27.29 -11.35
CA ALA A 322 0.70 26.88 -9.95
C ALA A 322 2.15 27.04 -9.46
N TYR A 323 2.47 26.60 -8.25
CA TYR A 323 3.85 26.58 -7.77
C TYR A 323 4.69 25.58 -8.57
N GLN A 324 4.21 24.34 -8.69
CA GLN A 324 4.85 23.32 -9.49
C GLN A 324 4.57 23.52 -11.00
N PRO A 325 5.45 23.04 -11.90
CA PRO A 325 6.74 22.40 -11.64
C PRO A 325 7.92 23.36 -11.57
N VAL A 326 7.72 24.64 -11.94
CA VAL A 326 8.81 25.64 -12.03
C VAL A 326 9.38 25.99 -10.64
N GLY A 327 8.51 26.09 -9.64
CA GLY A 327 8.91 26.55 -8.31
C GLY A 327 9.28 28.05 -8.35
N GLY A 328 10.21 28.43 -7.47
CA GLY A 328 10.77 29.79 -7.45
C GLY A 328 9.97 30.79 -6.61
N SER A 329 10.47 32.03 -6.58
CA SER A 329 9.80 33.14 -5.85
C SER A 329 8.56 33.61 -6.59
N MET A 330 7.57 34.03 -5.83
CA MET A 330 6.33 34.61 -6.31
C MET A 330 5.92 35.74 -5.36
N ASP A 331 5.15 36.72 -5.86
CA ASP A 331 4.72 37.86 -5.05
C ASP A 331 3.56 37.48 -4.12
N ASN A 332 2.67 36.61 -4.60
CA ASN A 332 1.53 36.11 -3.84
C ASN A 332 1.13 34.71 -4.33
N TYR A 333 0.55 33.90 -3.41
CA TYR A 333 0.02 32.57 -3.70
C TYR A 333 -1.17 32.24 -2.82
N ALA A 334 -2.25 31.76 -3.39
CA ALA A 334 -3.39 31.26 -2.66
C ALA A 334 -4.04 30.09 -3.42
N VAL A 335 -4.46 29.07 -2.69
CA VAL A 335 -5.22 27.94 -3.21
C VAL A 335 -6.49 27.79 -2.42
N SER A 336 -7.61 27.61 -3.10
CA SER A 336 -8.90 27.32 -2.50
C SER A 336 -9.45 26.01 -3.06
N PHE A 337 -9.79 25.10 -2.19
CA PHE A 337 -10.44 23.83 -2.51
C PHE A 337 -11.89 23.86 -2.02
N THR A 338 -12.83 23.66 -2.93
CA THR A 338 -14.25 23.49 -2.66
C THR A 338 -14.70 22.12 -3.17
N VAL A 339 -15.92 21.72 -2.83
CA VAL A 339 -16.43 20.39 -3.24
C VAL A 339 -16.42 20.19 -4.77
N ASP A 340 -16.61 21.25 -5.54
CA ASP A 340 -16.81 21.24 -6.98
C ASP A 340 -15.61 21.73 -7.79
N ARG A 341 -14.63 22.41 -7.16
CA ARG A 341 -13.50 23.01 -7.87
C ARG A 341 -12.24 23.17 -7.03
N ALA A 342 -11.13 23.35 -7.73
CA ALA A 342 -9.88 23.85 -7.18
C ALA A 342 -9.54 25.20 -7.84
N GLU A 343 -9.20 26.20 -7.06
CA GLU A 343 -8.77 27.50 -7.55
C GLU A 343 -7.37 27.81 -7.06
N ILE A 344 -6.50 28.25 -7.97
CA ILE A 344 -5.12 28.67 -7.68
C ILE A 344 -4.98 30.11 -8.15
N ARG A 345 -4.49 30.97 -7.28
CA ARG A 345 -4.11 32.35 -7.58
C ARG A 345 -2.64 32.54 -7.32
N ARG A 346 -1.97 33.12 -8.27
CA ARG A 346 -0.54 33.39 -8.20
C ARG A 346 -0.23 34.74 -8.83
N SER A 347 0.73 35.47 -8.26
CA SER A 347 1.20 36.75 -8.80
C SER A 347 2.71 36.70 -9.01
N ASP A 348 3.16 37.14 -10.18
CA ASP A 348 4.55 37.20 -10.61
C ASP A 348 4.80 38.51 -11.35
N GLU A 349 5.63 39.41 -10.79
CA GLU A 349 6.01 40.70 -11.38
C GLU A 349 4.82 41.51 -11.91
N GLY A 350 3.74 41.54 -11.13
CA GLY A 350 2.53 42.27 -11.44
C GLY A 350 1.59 41.63 -12.46
N ILE A 351 1.89 40.39 -12.91
CA ILE A 351 0.92 39.55 -13.62
C ILE A 351 0.27 38.60 -12.63
N GLU A 352 -1.03 38.70 -12.50
CA GLU A 352 -1.83 37.79 -11.68
C GLU A 352 -2.39 36.66 -12.57
N THR A 353 -2.19 35.41 -12.13
CA THR A 353 -2.70 34.22 -12.79
C THR A 353 -3.75 33.57 -11.89
N GLU A 354 -4.97 33.46 -12.38
CA GLU A 354 -6.04 32.72 -11.71
C GLU A 354 -6.37 31.48 -12.51
N SER A 355 -6.35 30.31 -11.87
CA SER A 355 -6.68 29.01 -12.48
C SER A 355 -7.86 28.40 -11.73
N ALA A 356 -8.95 28.15 -12.42
CA ALA A 356 -10.09 27.38 -11.90
C ALA A 356 -10.16 26.02 -12.61
N ILE A 357 -10.19 24.96 -11.82
CA ILE A 357 -10.14 23.59 -12.31
C ILE A 357 -11.37 22.85 -11.80
N ILE A 358 -12.11 22.20 -12.71
CA ILE A 358 -13.30 21.42 -12.41
C ILE A 358 -13.30 20.10 -13.20
N VAL A 359 -14.02 19.11 -12.69
CA VAL A 359 -14.45 17.92 -13.43
C VAL A 359 -15.93 18.07 -13.74
N ALA A 360 -16.30 17.92 -15.01
CA ALA A 360 -17.69 18.05 -15.43
C ALA A 360 -18.56 16.97 -14.77
N PRO A 361 -19.75 17.29 -14.23
CA PRO A 361 -20.61 16.33 -13.56
C PRO A 361 -21.17 15.26 -14.52
N GLU A 362 -21.48 15.65 -15.74
CA GLU A 362 -22.18 14.80 -16.72
C GLU A 362 -21.23 14.13 -17.73
N ASP A 363 -20.10 14.78 -18.02
CA ASP A 363 -19.11 14.33 -19.01
C ASP A 363 -17.78 13.97 -18.36
N ASP A 364 -17.07 13.00 -18.95
CA ASP A 364 -15.74 12.57 -18.48
C ASP A 364 -14.65 13.53 -18.99
N VAL A 365 -14.74 14.79 -18.56
CA VAL A 365 -13.87 15.86 -18.98
C VAL A 365 -13.41 16.72 -17.79
N GLU A 366 -12.15 17.13 -17.85
CA GLU A 366 -11.53 18.10 -16.96
C GLU A 366 -11.42 19.43 -17.68
N ILE A 367 -11.86 20.51 -17.03
CA ILE A 367 -11.80 21.87 -17.55
C ILE A 367 -10.85 22.68 -16.69
N ARG A 368 -9.89 23.34 -17.31
CA ARG A 368 -8.96 24.28 -16.69
C ARG A 368 -9.14 25.64 -17.32
N HIS A 369 -9.73 26.55 -16.59
CA HIS A 369 -9.90 27.94 -16.99
C HIS A 369 -8.80 28.79 -16.36
N ILE A 370 -8.00 29.45 -17.20
CA ILE A 370 -6.89 30.28 -16.77
C ILE A 370 -7.17 31.74 -17.19
N THR A 371 -7.11 32.64 -16.22
CA THR A 371 -7.24 34.07 -16.41
C THR A 371 -5.90 34.73 -16.08
N LEU A 372 -5.42 35.58 -16.98
CA LEU A 372 -4.25 36.43 -16.77
C LEU A 372 -4.68 37.88 -16.61
N ILE A 373 -4.25 38.53 -15.55
CA ILE A 373 -4.56 39.91 -15.25
C ILE A 373 -3.24 40.68 -15.14
N ASN A 374 -3.06 41.64 -16.02
CA ASN A 374 -1.93 42.58 -15.93
C ASN A 374 -2.28 43.69 -14.93
N ARG A 375 -1.61 43.71 -13.78
CA ARG A 375 -1.75 44.72 -12.73
C ARG A 375 -0.74 45.85 -12.87
N THR A 376 0.11 45.81 -13.91
CA THR A 376 1.07 46.89 -14.22
C THR A 376 0.44 47.94 -15.10
N ASP A 377 1.05 49.09 -15.16
CA ASP A 377 0.66 50.22 -16.04
C ASP A 377 1.24 50.14 -17.48
N ARG A 378 1.94 49.08 -17.77
CA ARG A 378 2.61 48.85 -19.09
C ARG A 378 2.03 47.66 -19.82
N ARG A 379 2.15 47.66 -21.12
CA ARG A 379 1.85 46.50 -21.98
C ARG A 379 2.88 45.40 -21.65
N ARG A 380 2.41 44.17 -21.51
CA ARG A 380 3.24 42.98 -21.32
C ARG A 380 2.96 42.02 -22.48
N GLU A 381 3.98 41.33 -22.92
CA GLU A 381 3.88 40.30 -23.96
C GLU A 381 4.32 38.98 -23.38
N LEU A 382 3.39 38.03 -23.36
CA LEU A 382 3.55 36.73 -22.68
C LEU A 382 3.41 35.59 -23.69
N GLU A 383 4.31 34.63 -23.61
CA GLU A 383 4.19 33.35 -24.27
C GLU A 383 3.54 32.36 -23.32
N LEU A 384 2.56 31.57 -23.81
CA LEU A 384 1.81 30.60 -23.05
C LEU A 384 1.98 29.22 -23.64
N THR A 385 2.38 28.22 -22.82
CA THR A 385 2.60 26.84 -23.25
C THR A 385 1.88 25.89 -22.32
N SER A 386 0.95 25.09 -22.85
CA SER A 386 0.32 24.00 -22.10
C SER A 386 1.20 22.75 -22.12
N TYR A 387 1.22 22.00 -21.01
CA TYR A 387 2.01 20.80 -20.86
C TYR A 387 1.20 19.70 -20.18
N ILE A 388 1.27 18.50 -20.73
CA ILE A 388 0.66 17.29 -20.20
C ILE A 388 1.50 16.06 -20.57
N GLU A 389 1.72 15.16 -19.63
CA GLU A 389 2.26 13.83 -19.92
C GLU A 389 1.15 12.79 -19.90
N LEU A 390 0.82 12.28 -21.08
CA LEU A 390 -0.20 11.25 -21.24
C LEU A 390 0.38 9.86 -20.96
N ALA A 391 -0.32 9.06 -20.18
CA ALA A 391 -0.01 7.65 -19.93
C ALA A 391 -0.98 6.73 -20.66
N LEU A 392 -2.29 7.00 -20.60
CA LEU A 392 -3.38 6.26 -21.25
C LEU A 392 -3.30 4.73 -21.03
N ALA A 393 -2.90 4.32 -19.85
CA ALA A 393 -2.67 2.93 -19.48
C ALA A 393 -3.20 2.64 -18.06
N PRO A 394 -3.43 1.38 -17.69
CA PRO A 394 -3.62 1.03 -16.29
C PRO A 394 -2.42 1.49 -15.45
N HIS A 395 -2.68 1.97 -14.23
CA HIS A 395 -1.64 2.57 -13.37
C HIS A 395 -0.41 1.67 -13.17
N ASN A 396 -0.63 0.37 -12.99
CA ASN A 396 0.47 -0.59 -12.81
C ASN A 396 1.30 -0.77 -14.09
N ALA A 397 0.68 -0.72 -15.28
CA ALA A 397 1.40 -0.83 -16.55
C ALA A 397 2.32 0.38 -16.77
N ASP A 398 1.82 1.61 -16.55
CA ASP A 398 2.66 2.82 -16.65
C ASP A 398 3.80 2.82 -15.61
N ARG A 399 3.57 2.26 -14.41
CA ARG A 399 4.59 2.18 -13.36
C ARG A 399 5.72 1.20 -13.68
N GLN A 400 5.41 0.10 -14.36
CA GLN A 400 6.36 -0.96 -14.70
C GLN A 400 7.17 -0.65 -15.96
N HIS A 401 6.61 0.14 -16.86
CA HIS A 401 7.20 0.50 -18.16
C HIS A 401 7.17 2.01 -18.36
N PRO A 402 8.04 2.77 -17.64
CA PRO A 402 8.10 4.23 -17.71
C PRO A 402 8.67 4.74 -19.05
#